data_f2448da661db931229db27f8d0e0e86c
#
_entry.id   f2448da661db931229db27f8d0e0e86c
#
_cell.length_a   1.000
_cell.length_b   1.000
_cell.length_c   1.000
_cell.angle_alpha   90.00
_cell.angle_beta   90.00
_cell.angle_gamma   90.00
#
_symmetry.space_group_name_H-M   'P 1'
#
loop_
_entity.id
_entity.type
_entity.pdbx_description
1 polymer ?
#
loop_
_entity_poly.entity_id
_entity_poly.type
_entity_poly.pdbx_seq_one_letter_code
_entity_poly.pdbx_strand_id
1 'polypeptide(L)'
;GEPYGGGDQSNFDTYAIVVIQAPSNLKAVISTAHDDWAQVWINGEKWYNNSKWTGGAVKVSYDVEVKLNRGGNVLLYRCGESGGSDYFNLHFDDVTDRKVKYYPNNANTKNGFFVEVNRALRGLAIEPVDKLPVSWSEIKRKK
;
A
#
# COMPACT_ATOMS: atom_id res chain seq x y z
N GLY A 1 -1.66 5.18 -17.45
CA GLY A 1 -0.39 4.83 -18.05
C GLY A 1 -0.63 4.23 -19.40
N GLU A 2 0.14 4.60 -20.41
CA GLU A 2 0.12 3.92 -21.69
C GLU A 2 0.48 2.45 -21.44
N PRO A 3 -0.21 1.48 -22.05
CA PRO A 3 0.20 0.11 -21.98
C PRO A 3 1.59 0.00 -22.61
N TYR A 4 2.57 -0.40 -21.85
CA TYR A 4 3.88 -0.72 -22.39
C TYR A 4 3.68 -1.79 -23.45
N GLY A 5 4.10 -1.49 -24.68
CA GLY A 5 3.95 -2.39 -25.83
C GLY A 5 4.59 -3.74 -25.54
N GLY A 6 3.85 -4.80 -25.85
CA GLY A 6 4.14 -6.17 -25.47
C GLY A 6 5.54 -6.65 -25.84
N GLY A 7 6.30 -6.90 -24.82
CA GLY A 7 7.51 -7.69 -24.76
C GLY A 7 7.53 -8.34 -23.39
N ASP A 8 8.20 -9.46 -23.25
CA ASP A 8 8.39 -10.09 -21.94
C ASP A 8 9.03 -9.09 -20.99
N GLN A 9 8.24 -8.63 -20.02
CA GLN A 9 8.73 -7.75 -18.98
C GLN A 9 9.33 -8.63 -17.89
N SER A 10 10.58 -8.41 -17.59
CA SER A 10 11.29 -9.15 -16.56
C SER A 10 12.11 -8.20 -15.69
N ASN A 11 12.35 -8.59 -14.44
CA ASN A 11 13.13 -7.84 -13.47
C ASN A 11 12.57 -6.44 -13.18
N PHE A 12 11.30 -6.36 -12.85
CA PHE A 12 10.65 -5.12 -12.45
C PHE A 12 9.90 -5.25 -11.12
N ASP A 13 9.62 -4.12 -10.51
CA ASP A 13 8.77 -4.02 -9.32
C ASP A 13 7.52 -3.20 -9.62
N THR A 14 6.38 -3.72 -9.21
CA THR A 14 5.10 -3.00 -9.20
C THR A 14 4.77 -2.54 -7.78
N TYR A 15 4.28 -1.32 -7.65
CA TYR A 15 3.87 -0.74 -6.37
C TYR A 15 2.42 -0.29 -6.42
N ALA A 16 1.64 -0.68 -5.41
CA ALA A 16 0.29 -0.18 -5.18
C ALA A 16 0.22 0.50 -3.81
N ILE A 17 -0.39 1.68 -3.78
CA ILE A 17 -0.63 2.43 -2.55
C ILE A 17 -2.13 2.65 -2.40
N VAL A 18 -2.65 2.29 -1.23
CA VAL A 18 -4.06 2.44 -0.87
C VAL A 18 -4.17 3.07 0.52
N VAL A 19 -5.08 4.00 0.70
CA VAL A 19 -5.45 4.48 2.04
C VAL A 19 -6.71 3.75 2.49
N ILE A 20 -6.62 3.13 3.66
CA ILE A 20 -7.71 2.37 4.27
C ILE A 20 -8.24 3.17 5.45
N GLN A 21 -9.50 3.57 5.40
CA GLN A 21 -10.14 4.28 6.49
C GLN A 21 -10.92 3.30 7.36
N ALA A 22 -10.46 3.13 8.61
CA ALA A 22 -11.07 2.25 9.60
C ALA A 22 -11.88 3.05 10.62
N PRO A 23 -13.08 2.58 11.05
CA PRO A 23 -13.93 3.28 12.01
C PRO A 23 -13.39 3.24 13.44
N SER A 24 -12.56 2.27 13.75
CA SER A 24 -11.92 2.04 15.06
C SER A 24 -10.59 1.32 14.86
N ASN A 25 -9.83 1.10 15.93
CA ASN A 25 -8.71 0.17 15.89
C ASN A 25 -9.24 -1.24 15.63
N LEU A 26 -8.68 -1.92 14.64
CA LEU A 26 -9.12 -3.24 14.19
C LEU A 26 -7.91 -4.19 14.11
N LYS A 27 -8.15 -5.44 14.47
CA LYS A 27 -7.38 -6.57 13.97
C LYS A 27 -8.05 -7.03 12.68
N ALA A 28 -7.31 -7.18 11.63
CA ALA A 28 -7.79 -7.54 10.31
C ALA A 28 -6.92 -8.68 9.76
N VAL A 29 -7.44 -9.43 8.82
CA VAL A 29 -6.68 -10.41 8.07
C VAL A 29 -6.58 -9.95 6.64
N ILE A 30 -5.35 -9.88 6.12
CA ILE A 30 -5.10 -9.73 4.69
C ILE A 30 -4.72 -11.07 4.12
N SER A 31 -5.21 -11.34 2.92
CA SER A 31 -4.86 -12.52 2.15
C SER A 31 -4.27 -12.06 0.82
N THR A 32 -3.12 -12.60 0.44
CA THR A 32 -2.40 -12.15 -0.76
C THR A 32 -2.06 -13.29 -1.70
N ALA A 33 -2.08 -13.00 -2.98
CA ALA A 33 -1.54 -13.83 -4.06
C ALA A 33 -0.62 -12.98 -4.93
N HIS A 34 0.51 -13.52 -5.32
CA HIS A 34 1.53 -12.78 -6.07
C HIS A 34 2.45 -13.72 -6.84
N ASP A 35 3.14 -13.17 -7.81
CA ASP A 35 4.18 -13.76 -8.63
C ASP A 35 5.21 -12.69 -8.98
N ASP A 36 6.50 -12.80 -8.66
CA ASP A 36 7.19 -13.87 -7.91
C ASP A 36 7.17 -13.63 -6.40
N TRP A 37 7.50 -12.40 -5.95
CA TRP A 37 7.63 -12.02 -4.55
C TRP A 37 6.78 -10.81 -4.22
N ALA A 38 6.37 -10.74 -2.96
CA ALA A 38 5.63 -9.59 -2.48
C ALA A 38 6.02 -9.14 -1.08
N GLN A 39 5.83 -7.87 -0.85
CA GLN A 39 5.98 -7.24 0.46
C GLN A 39 4.79 -6.31 0.70
N VAL A 40 4.26 -6.35 1.92
CA VAL A 40 3.14 -5.48 2.34
C VAL A 40 3.53 -4.73 3.60
N TRP A 41 3.34 -3.42 3.56
CA TRP A 41 3.47 -2.54 4.73
C TRP A 41 2.14 -1.86 5.01
N ILE A 42 1.84 -1.68 6.28
CA ILE A 42 0.73 -0.83 6.74
C ILE A 42 1.31 0.15 7.75
N ASN A 43 1.14 1.43 7.51
CA ASN A 43 1.67 2.52 8.34
C ASN A 43 3.19 2.43 8.59
N GLY A 44 3.93 1.97 7.59
CA GLY A 44 5.39 1.79 7.66
C GLY A 44 5.86 0.49 8.32
N GLU A 45 4.99 -0.26 8.97
CA GLU A 45 5.31 -1.59 9.53
C GLU A 45 5.14 -2.66 8.44
N LYS A 46 6.16 -3.51 8.27
CA LYS A 46 6.13 -4.60 7.30
C LYS A 46 5.43 -5.82 7.91
N TRP A 47 4.29 -6.19 7.33
CA TRP A 47 3.45 -7.29 7.78
C TRP A 47 3.63 -8.57 6.96
N TYR A 48 4.05 -8.44 5.71
CA TYR A 48 4.24 -9.57 4.81
C TYR A 48 5.54 -9.43 4.03
N ASN A 49 6.24 -10.56 3.85
CA ASN A 49 7.45 -10.65 3.07
C ASN A 49 7.64 -12.10 2.58
N ASN A 50 7.39 -12.34 1.30
CA ASN A 50 7.52 -13.67 0.72
C ASN A 50 8.21 -13.57 -0.65
N SER A 51 9.13 -14.49 -0.91
CA SER A 51 9.95 -14.57 -2.12
C SER A 51 9.56 -15.74 -3.03
N LYS A 52 8.36 -16.27 -2.87
CA LYS A 52 7.84 -17.37 -3.70
C LYS A 52 6.50 -16.96 -4.29
N TRP A 53 6.27 -17.35 -5.55
CA TRP A 53 4.95 -17.17 -6.16
C TRP A 53 3.90 -18.08 -5.51
N THR A 54 2.64 -17.69 -5.54
CA THR A 54 1.55 -18.37 -4.83
C THR A 54 0.86 -19.46 -5.64
N GLY A 55 1.24 -19.66 -6.90
CA GLY A 55 0.69 -20.71 -7.77
C GLY A 55 -0.60 -20.34 -8.49
N GLY A 56 -1.02 -19.08 -8.46
CA GLY A 56 -2.15 -18.58 -9.23
C GLY A 56 -2.76 -17.30 -8.68
N ALA A 57 -3.17 -16.40 -9.55
CA ALA A 57 -3.67 -15.07 -9.23
C ALA A 57 -4.90 -15.07 -8.31
N VAL A 58 -5.70 -16.13 -8.36
CA VAL A 58 -6.97 -16.27 -7.62
C VAL A 58 -6.80 -17.02 -6.30
N LYS A 59 -5.68 -17.69 -6.12
CA LYS A 59 -5.37 -18.42 -4.87
C LYS A 59 -4.74 -17.48 -3.87
N VAL A 60 -5.59 -16.87 -3.06
CA VAL A 60 -5.13 -16.15 -1.88
C VAL A 60 -4.63 -17.21 -0.89
N SER A 61 -3.32 -17.33 -0.76
CA SER A 61 -2.71 -18.50 -0.10
C SER A 61 -2.10 -18.17 1.25
N TYR A 62 -1.97 -16.89 1.59
CA TYR A 62 -1.29 -16.47 2.81
C TYR A 62 -2.14 -15.47 3.58
N ASP A 63 -2.67 -15.94 4.71
CA ASP A 63 -3.41 -15.11 5.64
C ASP A 63 -2.45 -14.50 6.67
N VAL A 64 -2.49 -13.18 6.79
CA VAL A 64 -1.64 -12.42 7.72
C VAL A 64 -2.52 -11.52 8.58
N GLU A 65 -2.47 -11.72 9.90
CA GLU A 65 -3.11 -10.80 10.84
C GLU A 65 -2.35 -9.47 10.84
N VAL A 66 -3.08 -8.38 10.65
CA VAL A 66 -2.55 -7.01 10.63
C VAL A 66 -3.34 -6.11 11.57
N LYS A 67 -2.80 -4.94 11.88
CA LYS A 67 -3.46 -3.93 12.71
C LYS A 67 -3.78 -2.71 11.88
N LEU A 68 -5.03 -2.25 11.99
CA LEU A 68 -5.47 -0.97 11.46
C LEU A 68 -5.79 -0.04 12.62
N ASN A 69 -5.27 1.17 12.55
CA ASN A 69 -5.60 2.24 13.48
C ASN A 69 -6.92 2.88 13.09
N ARG A 70 -7.65 3.42 14.06
CA ARG A 70 -8.81 4.28 13.76
C ARG A 70 -8.40 5.44 12.84
N GLY A 71 -9.18 5.67 11.80
CA GLY A 71 -8.89 6.69 10.78
C GLY A 71 -8.15 6.11 9.57
N GLY A 72 -7.32 6.93 8.94
CA GLY A 72 -6.59 6.53 7.74
C GLY A 72 -5.41 5.61 8.07
N ASN A 73 -5.18 4.61 7.23
CA ASN A 73 -4.02 3.73 7.26
C ASN A 73 -3.45 3.67 5.85
N VAL A 74 -2.15 3.79 5.72
CA VAL A 74 -1.48 3.68 4.41
C VAL A 74 -0.99 2.26 4.22
N LEU A 75 -1.52 1.58 3.22
CA LEU A 75 -1.03 0.29 2.77
C LEU A 75 -0.15 0.52 1.54
N LEU A 76 1.06 -0.01 1.58
CA LEU A 76 1.96 -0.14 0.44
C LEU A 76 2.13 -1.63 0.12
N TYR A 77 1.85 -2.00 -1.11
CA TYR A 77 2.10 -3.33 -1.65
C TYR A 77 3.17 -3.21 -2.74
N ARG A 78 4.26 -3.97 -2.58
CA ARG A 78 5.27 -4.17 -3.60
C ARG A 78 5.18 -5.59 -4.11
N CYS A 79 5.12 -5.77 -5.42
CA CYS A 79 5.22 -7.06 -6.09
C CYS A 79 6.36 -6.99 -7.08
N GLY A 80 7.23 -7.98 -7.09
CA GLY A 80 8.36 -8.06 -8.00
C GLY A 80 8.23 -9.27 -8.90
N GLU A 81 8.73 -9.12 -10.12
CA GLU A 81 8.68 -10.09 -11.19
C GLU A 81 10.08 -10.34 -11.74
N SER A 82 10.48 -11.61 -11.89
CA SER A 82 11.76 -12.00 -12.50
C SER A 82 11.62 -12.38 -13.97
N GLY A 83 10.48 -12.79 -14.41
CA GLY A 83 10.17 -13.12 -15.82
C GLY A 83 8.99 -14.07 -15.94
N GLY A 84 8.23 -13.91 -17.02
CA GLY A 84 7.04 -14.70 -17.28
C GLY A 84 5.75 -13.91 -17.12
N SER A 85 4.74 -14.53 -16.52
CA SER A 85 3.46 -13.87 -16.22
C SER A 85 3.46 -13.37 -14.79
N ASP A 86 3.13 -12.12 -14.60
CA ASP A 86 3.01 -11.50 -13.30
C ASP A 86 1.56 -11.38 -12.85
N TYR A 87 1.35 -11.41 -11.56
CA TYR A 87 0.09 -11.05 -10.94
C TYR A 87 0.28 -10.63 -9.49
N PHE A 88 -0.61 -9.77 -9.03
CA PHE A 88 -0.77 -9.51 -7.61
C PHE A 88 -2.24 -9.32 -7.25
N ASN A 89 -2.60 -9.82 -6.10
CA ASN A 89 -3.94 -9.71 -5.55
C ASN A 89 -3.83 -9.60 -4.02
N LEU A 90 -4.65 -8.77 -3.42
CA LEU A 90 -4.72 -8.61 -1.98
C LEU A 90 -6.14 -8.28 -1.57
N HIS A 91 -6.67 -9.02 -0.60
CA HIS A 91 -7.96 -8.70 0.00
C HIS A 91 -7.86 -8.65 1.51
N PHE A 92 -8.77 -7.93 2.10
CA PHE A 92 -9.12 -8.13 3.50
C PHE A 92 -10.17 -9.23 3.64
N ASP A 93 -10.25 -9.80 4.84
CA ASP A 93 -11.37 -10.67 5.19
C ASP A 93 -12.71 -9.92 5.09
N ASP A 94 -13.80 -10.66 4.83
CA ASP A 94 -15.14 -10.09 4.63
C ASP A 94 -15.65 -9.24 5.80
N VAL A 95 -15.21 -9.51 7.02
CA VAL A 95 -15.61 -8.76 8.21
C VAL A 95 -14.94 -7.40 8.22
N THR A 96 -13.67 -7.35 7.86
CA THR A 96 -12.91 -6.12 7.74
C THR A 96 -13.37 -5.31 6.54
N ASP A 97 -13.52 -5.96 5.39
CA ASP A 97 -13.91 -5.31 4.13
C ASP A 97 -15.21 -4.51 4.26
N ARG A 98 -16.21 -5.08 4.93
CA ARG A 98 -17.47 -4.38 5.21
C ARG A 98 -17.38 -3.20 6.16
N LYS A 99 -16.30 -3.05 6.92
CA LYS A 99 -16.13 -1.99 7.92
C LYS A 99 -15.27 -0.82 7.44
N VAL A 100 -14.39 -1.05 6.51
CA VAL A 100 -13.41 -0.06 6.05
C VAL A 100 -13.84 0.60 4.74
N LYS A 101 -13.17 1.70 4.41
CA LYS A 101 -13.29 2.35 3.11
C LYS A 101 -11.92 2.46 2.49
N TYR A 102 -11.84 2.25 1.19
CA TYR A 102 -10.61 2.33 0.42
C TYR A 102 -10.53 3.63 -0.37
N TYR A 103 -9.34 4.20 -0.46
CA TYR A 103 -9.09 5.39 -1.26
C TYR A 103 -7.79 5.22 -2.07
N PRO A 104 -7.75 5.63 -3.34
CA PRO A 104 -8.86 6.25 -4.06
C PRO A 104 -9.98 5.23 -4.33
N ASN A 105 -11.21 5.73 -4.35
CA ASN A 105 -12.39 4.90 -4.58
C ASN A 105 -12.90 5.01 -6.04
N ASN A 106 -13.00 6.23 -6.56
CA ASN A 106 -13.51 6.50 -7.91
C ASN A 106 -12.62 7.47 -8.70
N ALA A 107 -11.35 7.61 -8.31
CA ALA A 107 -10.46 8.52 -8.98
C ALA A 107 -10.01 7.96 -10.34
N ASN A 108 -10.56 8.50 -11.42
CA ASN A 108 -10.21 8.19 -12.80
C ASN A 108 -9.22 9.20 -13.42
N THR A 109 -8.77 10.17 -12.65
CA THR A 109 -7.78 11.17 -13.05
C THR A 109 -6.69 11.33 -11.97
N LYS A 110 -5.49 11.78 -12.39
CA LYS A 110 -4.40 12.08 -11.47
C LYS A 110 -4.83 13.06 -10.37
N ASN A 111 -5.54 14.13 -10.72
CA ASN A 111 -5.99 15.12 -9.74
C ASN A 111 -7.04 14.53 -8.79
N GLY A 112 -7.99 13.73 -9.30
CA GLY A 112 -8.97 13.01 -8.50
C GLY A 112 -8.30 12.10 -7.48
N PHE A 113 -7.28 11.34 -7.89
CA PHE A 113 -6.48 10.50 -7.02
C PHE A 113 -5.90 11.29 -5.84
N PHE A 114 -5.21 12.40 -6.11
CA PHE A 114 -4.61 13.19 -5.04
C PHE A 114 -5.65 13.84 -4.12
N VAL A 115 -6.79 14.27 -4.65
CA VAL A 115 -7.87 14.85 -3.84
C VAL A 115 -8.44 13.80 -2.87
N GLU A 116 -8.71 12.59 -3.35
CA GLU A 116 -9.26 11.52 -2.52
C GLU A 116 -8.26 11.05 -1.46
N VAL A 117 -7.00 10.80 -1.86
CA VAL A 117 -5.95 10.37 -0.94
C VAL A 117 -5.70 11.44 0.14
N ASN A 118 -5.56 12.71 -0.24
CA ASN A 118 -5.37 13.79 0.74
C ASN A 118 -6.55 13.92 1.71
N ARG A 119 -7.78 13.72 1.23
CA ARG A 119 -8.96 13.72 2.10
C ARG A 119 -8.91 12.56 3.09
N ALA A 120 -8.56 11.36 2.63
CA ALA A 120 -8.48 10.17 3.47
C ALA A 120 -7.36 10.26 4.53
N LEU A 121 -6.28 10.97 4.21
CA LEU A 121 -5.16 11.20 5.11
C LEU A 121 -5.38 12.36 6.09
N ARG A 122 -6.42 13.19 5.89
CA ARG A 122 -6.75 14.25 6.86
C ARG A 122 -7.13 13.64 8.21
N GLY A 123 -6.35 13.96 9.23
CA GLY A 123 -6.50 13.40 10.58
C GLY A 123 -5.53 12.27 10.90
N LEU A 124 -4.72 11.80 9.95
CA LEU A 124 -3.46 11.17 10.31
C LEU A 124 -2.60 12.26 10.92
N ALA A 125 -2.37 12.19 12.23
CA ALA A 125 -1.23 12.86 12.81
C ALA A 125 0.01 12.18 12.20
N ILE A 126 0.51 12.71 11.11
CA ILE A 126 1.90 12.47 10.73
C ILE A 126 2.66 13.26 11.79
N GLU A 127 2.90 12.61 12.92
CA GLU A 127 3.98 13.05 13.79
C GLU A 127 5.22 12.95 12.91
N PRO A 128 5.87 14.07 12.55
CA PRO A 128 7.14 13.99 11.84
C PRO A 128 8.05 13.19 12.76
N VAL A 129 8.37 11.97 12.36
CA VAL A 129 9.45 11.20 13.01
C VAL A 129 10.68 12.10 12.85
N ASP A 130 11.16 12.62 13.99
CA ASP A 130 12.18 13.63 14.08
C ASP A 130 11.82 14.92 13.29
N LYS A 131 11.20 15.86 14.02
CA LYS A 131 11.25 17.26 13.61
C LYS A 131 12.70 17.57 13.32
N LEU A 132 13.08 17.61 12.05
CA LEU A 132 14.26 18.35 11.67
C LEU A 132 13.97 19.81 12.03
N PRO A 133 14.49 20.34 13.17
CA PRO A 133 14.18 21.69 13.58
C PRO A 133 15.10 22.63 12.83
N VAL A 134 15.05 22.59 11.50
CA VAL A 134 15.92 23.44 10.72
C VAL A 134 15.08 24.10 9.67
N SER A 135 14.55 25.27 10.05
CA SER A 135 14.13 26.20 8.99
C SER A 135 15.36 26.54 8.12
N TRP A 136 15.16 26.73 6.83
CA TRP A 136 16.23 27.13 5.91
C TRP A 136 16.95 28.39 6.38
N SER A 137 16.35 29.21 7.26
CA SER A 137 16.94 30.38 7.87
C SER A 137 18.02 30.04 8.93
N GLU A 138 17.93 28.88 9.59
CA GLU A 138 18.93 28.45 10.57
C GLU A 138 20.16 27.84 9.93
N ILE A 139 20.00 27.17 8.76
CA ILE A 139 21.14 26.66 7.98
C ILE A 139 22.02 27.83 7.49
N LYS A 140 21.44 28.97 7.15
CA LYS A 140 22.18 30.15 6.66
C LYS A 140 22.92 30.90 7.75
N ARG A 141 22.63 30.68 9.05
CA ARG A 141 23.30 31.35 10.18
C ARG A 141 24.55 30.65 10.67
N LYS A 142 24.85 29.47 10.16
CA LYS A 142 26.02 28.65 10.57
C LYS A 142 27.17 28.72 9.56
N LYS A 143 27.26 29.79 8.76
CA LYS A 143 28.45 30.11 7.96
C LYS A 143 29.16 31.31 8.53
#